data_168d651b601a807ce3456eaea4513844
#
_entry.id   168d651b601a807ce3456eaea4513844
#
_cell.length_a   1.000
_cell.length_b   1.000
_cell.length_c   1.000
_cell.angle_alpha   90.00
_cell.angle_beta   90.00
_cell.angle_gamma   90.00
#
_symmetry.space_group_name_H-M   'P 1'
#
loop_
_entity.id
_entity.type
_entity.pdbx_description
1 polymer ?
#
loop_
_entity_poly.entity_id
_entity_poly.type
_entity_poly.pdbx_seq_one_letter_code
_entity_poly.pdbx_strand_id
1 'polypeptide(L)'
;MKTILYTMIAAFLSTGCVNEYVSVNAKQFAEAIKDPQMQIVDARTPQEFKDGHIPGAVNIDINSKDFTRQIESLNKARPVAVYCRSGRRSKIAAKELTVNGFKVTELDGGIISWEGEIEK
;
A
#
# COMPACT_ATOMS: atom_id res chain seq x y z
N MET A 1 -25.93 30.84 6.63
CA MET A 1 -25.77 30.47 6.37
C MET A 1 -25.26 29.94 5.94
N LYS A 2 -25.18 29.99 6.13
CA LYS A 2 -24.81 29.34 5.80
C LYS A 2 -24.24 28.51 5.52
N THR A 3 -24.25 28.39 5.73
CA THR A 3 -23.80 27.59 5.50
C THR A 3 -23.59 26.64 5.14
N ILE A 4 -23.84 26.59 5.37
CA ILE A 4 -23.82 25.64 5.07
C ILE A 4 -23.57 24.96 4.40
N LEU A 5 -23.69 25.12 4.40
CA LEU A 5 -23.63 24.35 3.75
C LEU A 5 -22.93 23.79 3.32
N TYR A 6 -22.85 24.05 3.50
CA TYR A 6 -22.26 23.43 3.09
C TYR A 6 -21.72 22.62 2.81
N THR A 7 -21.75 22.68 3.25
CA THR A 7 -21.34 21.95 3.04
C THR A 7 -21.11 20.94 2.69
N MET A 8 -21.34 20.80 2.82
CA MET A 8 -21.36 19.86 2.45
C MET A 8 -20.93 19.23 1.78
N ILE A 9 -21.03 19.48 1.78
CA ILE A 9 -20.69 18.95 1.00
C ILE A 9 -19.84 18.33 0.77
N ALA A 10 -19.63 18.49 1.16
CA ALA A 10 -18.74 18.05 0.90
C ALA A 10 -18.58 16.80 0.93
N ALA A 11 -19.08 16.55 1.13
CA ALA A 11 -19.05 15.57 1.15
C ALA A 11 -19.05 14.63 0.28
N PHE A 12 -19.25 14.76 0.08
CA PHE A 12 -19.31 13.98 -0.64
C PHE A 12 -18.62 13.68 -1.42
N LEU A 13 -18.87 13.91 -1.60
CA LEU A 13 -18.08 13.77 -2.44
C LEU A 13 -16.91 12.95 -2.39
N SER A 14 -16.46 12.88 -1.71
CA SER A 14 -15.33 12.06 -1.35
C SER A 14 -15.54 10.59 -1.60
N THR A 15 -16.74 10.19 -1.90
CA THR A 15 -17.02 8.78 -2.19
C THR A 15 -16.22 8.24 -3.35
N GLY A 16 -15.88 9.11 -4.31
CA GLY A 16 -15.09 8.66 -5.45
C GLY A 16 -13.68 8.26 -5.10
N CYS A 17 -13.18 8.67 -3.92
CA CYS A 17 -11.81 8.41 -3.53
C CYS A 17 -11.61 7.10 -2.79
N VAL A 18 -12.68 6.38 -2.43
CA VAL A 18 -12.55 5.19 -1.59
C VAL A 18 -11.85 4.03 -2.28
N ASN A 19 -11.79 4.03 -3.60
CA ASN A 19 -11.17 2.94 -4.35
C ASN A 19 -9.84 3.33 -4.96
N GLU A 20 -9.25 4.41 -4.46
CA GLU A 20 -7.99 4.89 -5.00
C GLU A 20 -6.87 4.70 -4.01
N TYR A 21 -5.68 4.48 -4.53
CA TYR A 21 -4.47 4.44 -3.74
C TYR A 21 -3.57 5.59 -4.17
N VAL A 22 -2.52 5.86 -3.37
CA VAL A 22 -1.55 6.92 -3.68
C VAL A 22 -0.22 6.26 -4.05
N SER A 23 0.34 6.66 -5.20
CA SER A 23 1.67 6.22 -5.63
C SER A 23 2.67 7.29 -5.25
N VAL A 24 3.75 6.90 -4.61
CA VAL A 24 4.76 7.86 -4.12
C VAL A 24 6.16 7.39 -4.51
N ASN A 25 7.12 8.31 -4.48
CA ASN A 25 8.51 7.95 -4.76
C ASN A 25 9.16 7.33 -3.52
N ALA A 26 10.41 6.87 -3.68
CA ALA A 26 11.12 6.16 -2.61
C ALA A 26 11.30 7.01 -1.36
N LYS A 27 11.58 8.29 -1.52
CA LYS A 27 11.77 9.19 -0.38
C LYS A 27 10.47 9.36 0.40
N GLN A 28 9.38 9.56 -0.31
CA GLN A 28 8.06 9.69 0.32
C GLN A 28 7.63 8.38 0.97
N PHE A 29 7.94 7.26 0.32
CA PHE A 29 7.61 5.95 0.86
C PHE A 29 8.37 5.72 2.17
N ALA A 30 9.65 6.12 2.21
CA ALA A 30 10.46 6.01 3.42
C ALA A 30 9.84 6.80 4.58
N GLU A 31 9.30 7.98 4.29
CA GLU A 31 8.62 8.77 5.31
C GLU A 31 7.33 8.10 5.76
N ALA A 32 6.57 7.59 4.80
CA ALA A 32 5.29 6.97 5.10
C ALA A 32 5.42 5.76 6.03
N ILE A 33 6.44 4.94 5.82
CA ILE A 33 6.58 3.70 6.61
C ILE A 33 7.16 3.95 8.00
N LYS A 34 7.52 5.19 8.32
CA LYS A 34 7.89 5.53 9.70
C LYS A 34 6.69 5.51 10.64
N ASP A 35 5.49 5.61 10.10
CA ASP A 35 4.27 5.53 10.89
C ASP A 35 4.16 4.12 11.47
N PRO A 36 4.13 3.99 12.81
CA PRO A 36 4.06 2.65 13.43
C PRO A 36 2.78 1.89 13.11
N GLN A 37 1.75 2.57 12.60
CA GLN A 37 0.51 1.90 12.19
C GLN A 37 0.61 1.30 10.80
N MET A 38 1.61 1.70 10.02
CA MET A 38 1.72 1.26 8.64
C MET A 38 2.08 -0.22 8.55
N GLN A 39 1.30 -0.95 7.79
CA GLN A 39 1.58 -2.36 7.50
C GLN A 39 2.29 -2.42 6.15
N ILE A 40 3.51 -2.93 6.13
CA ILE A 40 4.31 -2.96 4.90
C ILE A 40 4.14 -4.30 4.22
N VAL A 41 3.73 -4.28 2.95
CA VAL A 41 3.48 -5.49 2.17
C VAL A 41 4.41 -5.53 0.97
N ASP A 42 5.16 -6.64 0.87
CA ASP A 42 5.99 -6.94 -0.29
C ASP A 42 5.17 -7.86 -1.19
N ALA A 43 4.78 -7.35 -2.36
CA ALA A 43 3.88 -8.08 -3.27
C ALA A 43 4.62 -8.99 -4.25
N ARG A 44 5.94 -9.19 -4.03
CA ARG A 44 6.77 -10.01 -4.91
C ARG A 44 6.66 -11.49 -4.53
N THR A 45 7.40 -12.33 -5.26
CA THR A 45 7.45 -13.76 -4.96
C THR A 45 8.17 -14.01 -3.65
N PRO A 46 7.94 -15.18 -3.04
CA PRO A 46 8.66 -15.54 -1.81
C PRO A 46 10.17 -15.56 -2.00
N GLN A 47 10.66 -15.98 -3.17
CA GLN A 47 12.10 -16.01 -3.42
C GLN A 47 12.68 -14.60 -3.46
N GLU A 48 12.01 -13.69 -4.15
CA GLU A 48 12.46 -12.29 -4.18
C GLU A 48 12.51 -11.70 -2.77
N PHE A 49 11.49 -12.00 -1.98
CA PHE A 49 11.43 -11.53 -0.60
C PHE A 49 12.62 -12.03 0.21
N LYS A 50 12.94 -13.31 0.08
CA LYS A 50 14.08 -13.90 0.80
C LYS A 50 15.40 -13.28 0.38
N ASP A 51 15.51 -12.89 -0.87
CA ASP A 51 16.75 -12.32 -1.39
C ASP A 51 17.00 -10.91 -0.87
N GLY A 52 16.00 -10.29 -0.27
CA GLY A 52 16.14 -8.97 0.34
C GLY A 52 14.82 -8.23 0.27
N HIS A 53 14.42 -7.63 1.39
CA HIS A 53 13.15 -6.90 1.48
C HIS A 53 13.29 -5.72 2.41
N ILE A 54 12.34 -4.81 2.34
CA ILE A 54 12.30 -3.65 3.23
C ILE A 54 12.00 -4.17 4.64
N PRO A 55 12.77 -3.74 5.66
CA PRO A 55 12.55 -4.24 7.03
C PRO A 55 11.11 -4.03 7.50
N GLY A 56 10.56 -5.06 8.13
CA GLY A 56 9.20 -5.02 8.63
C GLY A 56 8.13 -5.43 7.63
N ALA A 57 8.51 -5.68 6.38
CA ALA A 57 7.54 -6.07 5.37
C ALA A 57 7.10 -7.52 5.58
N VAL A 58 5.82 -7.78 5.26
CA VAL A 58 5.32 -9.14 5.14
C VAL A 58 5.15 -9.44 3.66
N ASN A 59 5.41 -10.68 3.29
CA ASN A 59 5.35 -11.09 1.89
C ASN A 59 3.96 -11.62 1.56
N ILE A 60 3.28 -10.94 0.64
CA ILE A 60 2.00 -11.41 0.12
C ILE A 60 2.07 -11.28 -1.39
N ASP A 61 2.35 -12.37 -2.07
CA ASP A 61 2.58 -12.42 -3.51
C ASP A 61 1.30 -12.12 -4.28
N ILE A 62 1.29 -11.04 -5.07
CA ILE A 62 0.10 -10.66 -5.83
C ILE A 62 -0.31 -11.74 -6.84
N ASN A 63 0.66 -12.55 -7.26
CA ASN A 63 0.36 -13.61 -8.23
C ASN A 63 -0.13 -14.90 -7.57
N SER A 64 -0.20 -14.94 -6.25
CA SER A 64 -0.73 -16.08 -5.55
C SER A 64 -2.25 -16.15 -5.72
N LYS A 65 -2.78 -17.37 -5.91
CA LYS A 65 -4.23 -17.56 -5.97
C LYS A 65 -4.90 -17.21 -4.64
N ASP A 66 -4.11 -17.19 -3.58
CA ASP A 66 -4.61 -16.89 -2.24
C ASP A 66 -4.44 -15.44 -1.82
N PHE A 67 -4.06 -14.56 -2.75
CA PHE A 67 -3.77 -13.17 -2.40
C PHE A 67 -4.92 -12.54 -1.60
N THR A 68 -6.14 -12.65 -2.10
CA THR A 68 -7.29 -12.03 -1.44
C THR A 68 -7.50 -12.59 -0.04
N ARG A 69 -7.28 -13.89 0.13
CA ARG A 69 -7.41 -14.51 1.45
C ARG A 69 -6.28 -14.08 2.37
N GLN A 70 -5.06 -13.97 1.85
CA GLN A 70 -3.91 -13.61 2.67
C GLN A 70 -4.00 -12.18 3.20
N ILE A 71 -4.56 -11.26 2.41
CA ILE A 71 -4.68 -9.88 2.88
C ILE A 71 -5.70 -9.74 4.00
N GLU A 72 -6.54 -10.74 4.21
CA GLU A 72 -7.48 -10.72 5.33
C GLU A 72 -6.78 -10.83 6.68
N SER A 73 -5.52 -11.26 6.69
CA SER A 73 -4.73 -11.29 7.92
C SER A 73 -4.25 -9.92 8.35
N LEU A 74 -4.33 -8.93 7.44
CA LEU A 74 -3.95 -7.57 7.77
C LEU A 74 -5.07 -6.88 8.54
N ASN A 75 -4.70 -5.84 9.29
CA ASN A 75 -5.67 -5.08 10.07
C ASN A 75 -6.25 -3.96 9.21
N LYS A 76 -7.55 -4.03 8.91
CA LYS A 76 -8.20 -3.03 8.06
C LYS A 76 -8.28 -1.64 8.70
N ALA A 77 -8.10 -1.56 10.00
CA ALA A 77 -8.07 -0.27 10.69
C ALA A 77 -6.73 0.45 10.53
N ARG A 78 -5.74 -0.20 9.92
CA ARG A 78 -4.39 0.34 9.78
C ARG A 78 -4.04 0.48 8.29
N PRO A 79 -3.31 1.54 7.92
CA PRO A 79 -2.95 1.74 6.52
C PRO A 79 -1.90 0.73 6.05
N VAL A 80 -1.84 0.54 4.74
CA VAL A 80 -0.92 -0.41 4.11
C VAL A 80 0.01 0.34 3.16
N ALA A 81 1.30 0.01 3.21
CA ALA A 81 2.29 0.48 2.25
C ALA A 81 2.75 -0.74 1.47
N VAL A 82 2.55 -0.73 0.14
CA VAL A 82 2.82 -1.90 -0.68
C VAL A 82 3.87 -1.58 -1.74
N TYR A 83 4.73 -2.55 -2.02
CA TYR A 83 5.75 -2.39 -3.05
C TYR A 83 6.00 -3.72 -3.76
N CYS A 84 6.64 -3.62 -4.93
CA CYS A 84 7.16 -4.80 -5.63
C CYS A 84 8.56 -4.47 -6.12
N ARG A 85 9.00 -5.09 -7.22
CA ARG A 85 10.34 -4.84 -7.72
C ARG A 85 10.45 -3.48 -8.41
N SER A 86 9.56 -3.18 -9.37
CA SER A 86 9.65 -1.98 -10.20
C SER A 86 8.37 -1.14 -10.22
N GLY A 87 7.35 -1.53 -9.46
CA GLY A 87 6.12 -0.76 -9.37
C GLY A 87 4.94 -1.31 -10.16
N ARG A 88 5.15 -2.33 -10.97
CA ARG A 88 4.08 -2.85 -11.81
C ARG A 88 3.12 -3.74 -11.05
N ARG A 89 3.65 -4.77 -10.35
CA ARG A 89 2.82 -5.69 -9.58
C ARG A 89 2.19 -5.01 -8.37
N SER A 90 2.90 -4.05 -7.79
CA SER A 90 2.40 -3.37 -6.60
C SER A 90 1.20 -2.49 -6.90
N LYS A 91 1.07 -1.99 -8.13
CA LYS A 91 -0.10 -1.21 -8.50
C LYS A 91 -1.34 -2.09 -8.59
N ILE A 92 -1.17 -3.32 -9.08
CA ILE A 92 -2.25 -4.29 -9.09
C ILE A 92 -2.64 -4.66 -7.66
N ALA A 93 -1.64 -4.91 -6.82
CA ALA A 93 -1.87 -5.24 -5.41
C ALA A 93 -2.54 -4.08 -4.67
N ALA A 94 -2.10 -2.85 -4.96
CA ALA A 94 -2.66 -1.65 -4.31
C ALA A 94 -4.14 -1.51 -4.63
N LYS A 95 -4.51 -1.77 -5.88
CA LYS A 95 -5.91 -1.68 -6.28
C LYS A 95 -6.74 -2.73 -5.56
N GLU A 96 -6.22 -3.95 -5.50
CA GLU A 96 -6.91 -5.05 -4.82
C GLU A 96 -7.09 -4.74 -3.33
N LEU A 97 -6.05 -4.23 -2.69
CA LEU A 97 -6.11 -3.85 -1.28
C LEU A 97 -7.15 -2.75 -1.06
N THR A 98 -7.16 -1.75 -1.93
CA THR A 98 -8.09 -0.64 -1.82
C THR A 98 -9.54 -1.12 -1.95
N VAL A 99 -9.79 -2.00 -2.92
CA VAL A 99 -11.14 -2.57 -3.11
C VAL A 99 -11.58 -3.33 -1.87
N ASN A 100 -10.62 -3.92 -1.15
CA ASN A 100 -10.93 -4.67 0.07
C ASN A 100 -10.94 -3.80 1.33
N GLY A 101 -10.93 -2.48 1.18
CA GLY A 101 -11.18 -1.58 2.29
C GLY A 101 -9.96 -1.00 2.97
N PHE A 102 -8.77 -1.24 2.44
CA PHE A 102 -7.54 -0.69 3.02
C PHE A 102 -7.22 0.69 2.44
N LYS A 103 -6.58 1.52 3.25
CA LYS A 103 -6.01 2.77 2.79
C LYS A 103 -4.57 2.47 2.38
N VAL A 104 -4.21 2.78 1.13
CA VAL A 104 -2.99 2.23 0.54
C VAL A 104 -2.07 3.30 -0.04
N THR A 105 -0.78 3.18 0.27
CA THR A 105 0.31 3.93 -0.35
C THR A 105 1.19 2.92 -1.09
N GLU A 106 1.55 3.24 -2.33
CA GLU A 106 2.30 2.31 -3.18
C GLU A 106 3.62 2.96 -3.61
N LEU A 107 4.70 2.18 -3.62
CA LEU A 107 6.03 2.67 -4.02
C LEU A 107 6.17 2.59 -5.54
N ASP A 108 6.11 3.73 -6.20
CA ASP A 108 6.05 3.82 -7.66
C ASP A 108 7.22 3.13 -8.35
N GLY A 109 8.44 3.37 -7.90
CA GLY A 109 9.63 2.79 -8.52
C GLY A 109 10.02 1.43 -8.00
N GLY A 110 9.30 0.88 -7.04
CA GLY A 110 9.61 -0.42 -6.47
C GLY A 110 10.89 -0.44 -5.66
N ILE A 111 11.25 -1.64 -5.19
CA ILE A 111 12.42 -1.79 -4.33
C ILE A 111 13.73 -1.42 -5.05
N ILE A 112 13.75 -1.48 -6.39
CA ILE A 112 14.96 -1.06 -7.11
C ILE A 112 15.24 0.42 -6.97
N SER A 113 14.24 1.23 -6.59
CA SER A 113 14.44 2.65 -6.32
C SER A 113 14.70 2.93 -4.84
N TRP A 114 14.61 1.91 -4.01
CA TRP A 114 14.72 2.06 -2.56
C TRP A 114 16.17 2.24 -2.15
N GLU A 115 16.42 3.22 -1.29
CA GLU A 115 17.79 3.52 -0.81
C GLU A 115 17.94 3.27 0.68
N GLY A 116 16.91 2.75 1.32
CA GLY A 116 16.96 2.45 2.74
C GLY A 116 17.55 1.07 3.01
N GLU A 117 17.37 0.62 4.23
CA GLU A 117 17.88 -0.66 4.66
C GLU A 117 17.16 -1.81 3.98
N ILE A 118 17.88 -2.92 3.83
CA ILE A 118 17.35 -4.16 3.28
C ILE A 118 17.64 -5.27 4.29
N GLU A 119 16.65 -6.08 4.53
CA GLU A 119 16.73 -7.22 5.45
C GLU A 119 16.64 -8.51 4.66
N LYS A 120 17.36 -9.56 5.09
CA LYS A 120 17.28 -10.87 4.47
C LYS A 120 16.81 -11.94 5.42
#